data_87907ff1eacbcb0d30890923a5312b0a
#
_entry.id   87907ff1eacbcb0d30890923a5312b0a
#
_cell.length_a   1.000
_cell.length_b   1.000
_cell.length_c   1.000
_cell.angle_alpha   90.00
_cell.angle_beta   90.00
_cell.angle_gamma   90.00
#
_symmetry.space_group_name_H-M   'P 1'
#
loop_
_entity.id
_entity.type
_entity.pdbx_description
1 polymer ?
#
loop_
_entity_poly.entity_id
_entity_poly.type
_entity_poly.pdbx_seq_one_letter_code
_entity_poly.pdbx_strand_id
1 'polypeptide(L)'
;MTLQKLLKVGLVSIGLSVALSGCSRDHIEAVNLANEGDQAVKVNVEGAIQKYEQAIQLDPTNHRILWKLAVAYEKKEDWEKMASTLSRAVQVAPDFANYWFKRGNALIMQAEGGNPDAYEQAKEPLKKCVEKDPNLAECYHLLGEAYQWTNDEQSAVENYTKAIEHDSSKAFFYPALAELYITYKLFKEAEQVASEGLKVVPPGPKNNGGLYGLCVLSAQAAQLRGDSAAQLAAVEKAEQFVGEDSHPDAAFNLGSTYAAMEPPQKEKALRLLNQFTKRTCRSGNAAKWKEQCEQTASLIQKLGQ
;
A
#
# COMPACT_ATOMS: atom_id res chain seq x y z
N MET A 1 -58.43 27.71 -29.33
CA MET A 1 -57.59 27.32 -28.20
C MET A 1 -58.03 28.07 -26.97
N THR A 2 -58.64 27.40 -26.01
CA THR A 2 -59.28 28.05 -24.84
C THR A 2 -58.19 28.51 -23.82
N LEU A 3 -58.47 29.59 -23.12
CA LEU A 3 -57.62 30.22 -22.09
C LEU A 3 -57.01 29.22 -21.07
N GLN A 4 -57.79 28.13 -20.79
CA GLN A 4 -57.33 27.04 -19.91
C GLN A 4 -56.12 26.23 -20.43
N LYS A 5 -55.93 26.12 -21.76
CA LYS A 5 -54.75 25.43 -22.33
C LYS A 5 -53.50 26.28 -22.24
N LEU A 6 -53.61 27.60 -22.32
CA LEU A 6 -52.49 28.53 -22.15
C LEU A 6 -52.00 28.60 -20.69
N LEU A 7 -52.92 28.52 -19.72
CA LEU A 7 -52.54 28.47 -18.29
C LEU A 7 -51.82 27.18 -17.91
N LYS A 8 -52.18 26.02 -18.50
CA LYS A 8 -51.48 24.74 -18.21
C LYS A 8 -50.05 24.69 -18.78
N VAL A 9 -49.80 25.31 -19.94
CA VAL A 9 -48.47 25.37 -20.56
C VAL A 9 -47.56 26.34 -19.79
N GLY A 10 -48.10 27.46 -19.27
CA GLY A 10 -47.32 28.42 -18.49
C GLY A 10 -46.88 27.87 -17.11
N LEU A 11 -47.72 27.09 -16.45
CA LEU A 11 -47.37 26.49 -15.15
C LEU A 11 -46.32 25.38 -15.25
N VAL A 12 -46.32 24.61 -16.35
CA VAL A 12 -45.30 23.57 -16.56
C VAL A 12 -43.91 24.18 -16.86
N SER A 13 -43.87 25.28 -17.59
CA SER A 13 -42.62 25.97 -17.92
C SER A 13 -41.99 26.69 -16.71
N ILE A 14 -42.80 27.24 -15.79
CA ILE A 14 -42.32 27.90 -14.56
C ILE A 14 -41.82 26.84 -13.57
N GLY A 15 -42.48 25.69 -13.44
CA GLY A 15 -42.03 24.61 -12.57
C GLY A 15 -40.73 23.99 -13.02
N LEU A 16 -40.51 23.87 -14.34
CA LEU A 16 -39.24 23.30 -14.89
C LEU A 16 -38.08 24.27 -14.73
N SER A 17 -38.28 25.57 -14.87
CA SER A 17 -37.20 26.57 -14.70
C SER A 17 -36.79 26.77 -13.26
N VAL A 18 -37.69 26.62 -12.28
CA VAL A 18 -37.32 26.68 -10.85
C VAL A 18 -36.54 25.44 -10.41
N ALA A 19 -36.89 24.25 -10.93
CA ALA A 19 -36.14 23.04 -10.64
C ALA A 19 -34.69 23.08 -11.21
N LEU A 20 -34.51 23.61 -12.43
CA LEU A 20 -33.19 23.76 -13.06
C LEU A 20 -32.31 24.83 -12.38
N SER A 21 -32.89 25.90 -11.85
CA SER A 21 -32.17 26.93 -11.12
C SER A 21 -31.74 26.49 -9.72
N GLY A 22 -32.50 25.64 -9.05
CA GLY A 22 -32.14 25.03 -7.76
C GLY A 22 -30.92 24.12 -7.90
N CYS A 23 -30.95 23.17 -8.84
CA CYS A 23 -29.83 22.25 -9.11
C CYS A 23 -28.54 22.98 -9.46
N SER A 24 -28.58 24.10 -10.18
CA SER A 24 -27.40 24.91 -10.51
C SER A 24 -26.82 25.60 -9.27
N ARG A 25 -27.68 26.08 -8.36
CA ARG A 25 -27.23 26.76 -7.12
C ARG A 25 -26.60 25.77 -6.14
N ASP A 26 -27.26 24.62 -5.93
CA ASP A 26 -26.74 23.57 -5.03
C ASP A 26 -25.38 23.04 -5.52
N HIS A 27 -25.23 22.88 -6.83
CA HIS A 27 -23.93 22.50 -7.42
C HIS A 27 -22.82 23.52 -7.13
N ILE A 28 -23.11 24.83 -7.32
CA ILE A 28 -22.14 25.88 -7.04
C ILE A 28 -21.77 25.91 -5.55
N GLU A 29 -22.74 25.79 -4.67
CA GLU A 29 -22.52 25.73 -3.22
C GLU A 29 -21.71 24.49 -2.82
N ALA A 30 -22.00 23.33 -3.39
CA ALA A 30 -21.24 22.11 -3.19
C ALA A 30 -19.76 22.28 -3.59
N VAL A 31 -19.49 22.91 -4.73
CA VAL A 31 -18.12 23.19 -5.17
C VAL A 31 -17.43 24.15 -4.23
N ASN A 32 -18.10 25.19 -3.74
CA ASN A 32 -17.53 26.14 -2.77
C ASN A 32 -17.16 25.44 -1.45
N LEU A 33 -18.06 24.60 -0.90
CA LEU A 33 -17.79 23.79 0.29
C LEU A 33 -16.61 22.82 0.07
N ALA A 34 -16.53 22.20 -1.11
CA ALA A 34 -15.42 21.33 -1.44
C ALA A 34 -14.07 22.09 -1.51
N ASN A 35 -14.07 23.34 -2.01
CA ASN A 35 -12.88 24.20 -2.03
C ASN A 35 -12.47 24.62 -0.59
N GLU A 36 -13.43 24.87 0.30
CA GLU A 36 -13.13 25.09 1.73
C GLU A 36 -12.51 23.84 2.36
N GLY A 37 -13.02 22.65 2.01
CA GLY A 37 -12.44 21.36 2.40
C GLY A 37 -10.98 21.21 1.91
N ASP A 38 -10.68 21.57 0.66
CA ASP A 38 -9.32 21.53 0.10
C ASP A 38 -8.32 22.42 0.88
N GLN A 39 -8.79 23.54 1.40
CA GLN A 39 -7.97 24.42 2.24
C GLN A 39 -7.77 23.81 3.64
N ALA A 40 -8.82 23.23 4.21
CA ALA A 40 -8.79 22.65 5.54
C ALA A 40 -7.95 21.35 5.61
N VAL A 41 -7.93 20.51 4.56
CA VAL A 41 -7.37 19.15 4.58
C VAL A 41 -5.88 19.07 4.97
N LYS A 42 -5.15 20.16 4.84
CA LYS A 42 -3.72 20.23 5.20
C LYS A 42 -3.48 20.41 6.70
N VAL A 43 -4.42 21.03 7.40
CA VAL A 43 -4.27 21.43 8.81
C VAL A 43 -5.34 20.78 9.73
N ASN A 44 -6.49 20.44 9.17
CA ASN A 44 -7.63 19.87 9.90
C ASN A 44 -8.42 18.91 8.99
N VAL A 45 -8.01 17.66 8.95
CA VAL A 45 -8.64 16.64 8.10
C VAL A 45 -10.11 16.41 8.49
N GLU A 46 -10.44 16.46 9.77
CA GLU A 46 -11.82 16.32 10.25
C GLU A 46 -12.74 17.44 9.74
N GLY A 47 -12.27 18.68 9.82
CA GLY A 47 -13.00 19.82 9.26
C GLY A 47 -13.16 19.73 7.74
N ALA A 48 -12.17 19.20 7.03
CA ALA A 48 -12.27 18.95 5.60
C ALA A 48 -13.33 17.89 5.28
N ILE A 49 -13.36 16.78 6.02
CA ILE A 49 -14.37 15.73 5.88
C ILE A 49 -15.78 16.32 6.03
N GLN A 50 -16.03 17.10 7.08
CA GLN A 50 -17.33 17.75 7.30
C GLN A 50 -17.74 18.63 6.11
N LYS A 51 -16.81 19.39 5.53
CA LYS A 51 -17.06 20.22 4.36
C LYS A 51 -17.40 19.39 3.11
N TYR A 52 -16.66 18.31 2.86
CA TYR A 52 -16.95 17.42 1.75
C TYR A 52 -18.27 16.68 1.93
N GLU A 53 -18.60 16.24 3.15
CA GLU A 53 -19.91 15.60 3.45
C GLU A 53 -21.06 16.56 3.19
N GLN A 54 -20.98 17.84 3.63
CA GLN A 54 -21.95 18.88 3.33
C GLN A 54 -22.08 19.11 1.82
N ALA A 55 -20.96 19.17 1.11
CA ALA A 55 -20.93 19.31 -0.34
C ALA A 55 -21.66 18.16 -1.06
N ILE A 56 -21.47 16.92 -0.61
CA ILE A 56 -22.11 15.72 -1.17
C ILE A 56 -23.59 15.64 -0.84
N GLN A 57 -24.08 16.28 0.24
CA GLN A 57 -25.50 16.41 0.49
C GLN A 57 -26.19 17.31 -0.55
N LEU A 58 -25.48 18.34 -1.03
CA LEU A 58 -26.00 19.26 -2.05
C LEU A 58 -25.85 18.68 -3.47
N ASP A 59 -24.74 17.99 -3.75
CA ASP A 59 -24.46 17.38 -5.05
C ASP A 59 -23.99 15.92 -4.88
N PRO A 60 -24.93 14.98 -4.66
CA PRO A 60 -24.62 13.57 -4.35
C PRO A 60 -23.92 12.80 -5.47
N THR A 61 -24.02 13.30 -6.71
CA THR A 61 -23.46 12.67 -7.91
C THR A 61 -22.14 13.29 -8.37
N ASN A 62 -21.58 14.21 -7.61
CA ASN A 62 -20.31 14.82 -7.94
C ASN A 62 -19.14 13.87 -7.58
N HIS A 63 -18.74 13.04 -8.54
CA HIS A 63 -17.70 12.06 -8.34
C HIS A 63 -16.33 12.67 -7.92
N ARG A 64 -16.08 13.94 -8.27
CA ARG A 64 -14.85 14.64 -7.87
C ARG A 64 -14.86 14.97 -6.37
N ILE A 65 -16.01 15.36 -5.83
CA ILE A 65 -16.16 15.62 -4.39
C ILE A 65 -16.14 14.30 -3.63
N LEU A 66 -16.79 13.24 -4.14
CA LEU A 66 -16.69 11.89 -3.58
C LEU A 66 -15.21 11.41 -3.52
N TRP A 67 -14.43 11.65 -4.55
CA TRP A 67 -13.01 11.36 -4.54
C TRP A 67 -12.25 12.12 -3.46
N LYS A 68 -12.46 13.43 -3.33
CA LYS A 68 -11.83 14.25 -2.29
C LYS A 68 -12.17 13.76 -0.88
N LEU A 69 -13.42 13.40 -0.64
CA LEU A 69 -13.87 12.82 0.62
C LEU A 69 -13.18 11.48 0.89
N ALA A 70 -13.11 10.60 -0.10
CA ALA A 70 -12.42 9.31 0.04
C ALA A 70 -10.93 9.48 0.39
N VAL A 71 -10.23 10.43 -0.26
CA VAL A 71 -8.83 10.76 0.06
C VAL A 71 -8.71 11.37 1.47
N ALA A 72 -9.70 12.09 1.95
CA ALA A 72 -9.69 12.59 3.32
C ALA A 72 -9.91 11.47 4.34
N TYR A 73 -10.77 10.49 4.06
CA TYR A 73 -10.90 9.27 4.86
C TYR A 73 -9.63 8.41 4.84
N GLU A 74 -8.92 8.31 3.69
CA GLU A 74 -7.61 7.66 3.61
C GLU A 74 -6.60 8.27 4.60
N LYS A 75 -6.55 9.60 4.71
CA LYS A 75 -5.68 10.29 5.67
C LYS A 75 -6.04 10.03 7.13
N LYS A 76 -7.28 9.65 7.41
CA LYS A 76 -7.75 9.25 8.74
C LYS A 76 -7.66 7.75 8.98
N GLU A 77 -7.24 6.98 7.97
CA GLU A 77 -7.25 5.52 8.00
C GLU A 77 -8.65 4.93 8.26
N ASP A 78 -9.71 5.70 7.90
CA ASP A 78 -11.10 5.23 7.95
C ASP A 78 -11.44 4.49 6.65
N TRP A 79 -10.92 3.27 6.57
CA TRP A 79 -10.98 2.46 5.35
C TRP A 79 -12.40 2.04 4.98
N GLU A 80 -13.29 1.89 5.96
CA GLU A 80 -14.68 1.55 5.73
C GLU A 80 -15.40 2.70 5.01
N LYS A 81 -15.29 3.92 5.53
CA LYS A 81 -15.90 5.09 4.89
C LYS A 81 -15.25 5.42 3.56
N MET A 82 -13.95 5.21 3.42
CA MET A 82 -13.25 5.35 2.15
C MET A 82 -13.85 4.41 1.09
N ALA A 83 -13.97 3.11 1.38
CA ALA A 83 -14.50 2.10 0.47
C ALA A 83 -15.97 2.38 0.10
N SER A 84 -16.79 2.75 1.08
CA SER A 84 -18.20 3.12 0.89
C SER A 84 -18.34 4.36 0.00
N THR A 85 -17.55 5.40 0.24
CA THR A 85 -17.57 6.64 -0.56
C THR A 85 -17.13 6.36 -2.00
N LEU A 86 -16.08 5.55 -2.20
CA LEU A 86 -15.62 5.15 -3.52
C LEU A 86 -16.61 4.23 -4.24
N SER A 87 -17.39 3.42 -3.52
CA SER A 87 -18.49 2.65 -4.12
C SER A 87 -19.51 3.56 -4.80
N ARG A 88 -19.81 4.72 -4.21
CA ARG A 88 -20.67 5.74 -4.85
C ARG A 88 -19.95 6.41 -6.04
N ALA A 89 -18.66 6.71 -5.89
CA ALA A 89 -17.90 7.36 -6.96
C ALA A 89 -17.84 6.51 -8.24
N VAL A 90 -17.62 5.18 -8.11
CA VAL A 90 -17.57 4.26 -9.27
C VAL A 90 -18.95 4.03 -9.91
N GLN A 91 -20.05 4.19 -9.17
CA GLN A 91 -21.38 4.14 -9.76
C GLN A 91 -21.66 5.34 -10.67
N VAL A 92 -21.15 6.51 -10.30
CA VAL A 92 -21.34 7.75 -11.08
C VAL A 92 -20.32 7.85 -12.21
N ALA A 93 -19.11 7.43 -11.99
CA ALA A 93 -17.98 7.58 -12.92
C ALA A 93 -17.17 6.26 -13.02
N PRO A 94 -17.74 5.22 -13.67
CA PRO A 94 -17.16 3.88 -13.71
C PRO A 94 -15.87 3.76 -14.54
N ASP A 95 -15.56 4.76 -15.37
CA ASP A 95 -14.41 4.71 -16.28
C ASP A 95 -13.09 5.18 -15.64
N PHE A 96 -13.13 5.68 -14.40
CA PHE A 96 -11.93 6.10 -13.68
C PHE A 96 -11.28 4.92 -12.95
N ALA A 97 -10.24 4.31 -13.54
CA ALA A 97 -9.49 3.21 -12.96
C ALA A 97 -9.00 3.48 -11.53
N ASN A 98 -8.54 4.71 -11.26
CA ASN A 98 -8.08 5.12 -9.94
C ASN A 98 -9.15 5.02 -8.83
N TYR A 99 -10.44 5.17 -9.17
CA TYR A 99 -11.51 5.00 -8.17
C TYR A 99 -11.67 3.54 -7.78
N TRP A 100 -11.61 2.66 -8.77
CA TRP A 100 -11.61 1.21 -8.57
C TRP A 100 -10.38 0.75 -7.79
N PHE A 101 -9.19 1.24 -8.18
CA PHE A 101 -7.94 0.99 -7.46
C PHE A 101 -8.04 1.36 -5.97
N LYS A 102 -8.42 2.61 -5.68
CA LYS A 102 -8.53 3.09 -4.30
C LYS A 102 -9.61 2.37 -3.50
N ARG A 103 -10.72 1.95 -4.15
CA ARG A 103 -11.74 1.12 -3.49
C ARG A 103 -11.18 -0.25 -3.13
N GLY A 104 -10.46 -0.89 -4.04
CA GLY A 104 -9.78 -2.16 -3.78
C GLY A 104 -8.75 -2.03 -2.65
N ASN A 105 -7.91 -1.00 -2.71
CA ASN A 105 -6.92 -0.73 -1.67
C ASN A 105 -7.57 -0.53 -0.28
N ALA A 106 -8.67 0.23 -0.19
CA ALA A 106 -9.37 0.41 1.07
C ALA A 106 -9.90 -0.91 1.65
N LEU A 107 -10.35 -1.84 0.80
CA LEU A 107 -10.79 -3.17 1.22
C LEU A 107 -9.61 -4.05 1.68
N ILE A 108 -8.46 -3.99 1.01
CA ILE A 108 -7.23 -4.65 1.48
C ILE A 108 -6.85 -4.13 2.87
N MET A 109 -6.82 -2.81 3.07
CA MET A 109 -6.51 -2.22 4.37
C MET A 109 -7.51 -2.60 5.48
N GLN A 110 -8.80 -2.79 5.14
CA GLN A 110 -9.79 -3.33 6.09
C GLN A 110 -9.48 -4.78 6.45
N ALA A 111 -9.05 -5.59 5.48
CA ALA A 111 -8.69 -6.98 5.70
C ALA A 111 -7.50 -7.10 6.64
N GLU A 112 -6.44 -6.32 6.42
CA GLU A 112 -5.27 -6.22 7.29
C GLU A 112 -5.64 -5.71 8.70
N GLY A 113 -6.63 -4.81 8.78
CA GLY A 113 -7.17 -4.28 10.03
C GLY A 113 -8.04 -5.26 10.84
N GLY A 114 -8.20 -6.52 10.36
CA GLY A 114 -8.90 -7.58 11.09
C GLY A 114 -10.25 -8.01 10.50
N ASN A 115 -10.59 -7.60 9.28
CA ASN A 115 -11.76 -8.07 8.53
C ASN A 115 -11.32 -8.92 7.31
N PRO A 116 -10.92 -10.18 7.47
CA PRO A 116 -10.35 -10.99 6.39
C PRO A 116 -11.30 -11.21 5.20
N ASP A 117 -12.63 -11.12 5.40
CA ASP A 117 -13.60 -11.22 4.31
C ASP A 117 -13.46 -10.09 3.28
N ALA A 118 -12.83 -8.99 3.65
CA ALA A 118 -12.59 -7.86 2.77
C ALA A 118 -11.59 -8.18 1.65
N TYR A 119 -10.71 -9.18 1.80
CA TYR A 119 -9.86 -9.66 0.70
C TYR A 119 -10.71 -10.19 -0.47
N GLU A 120 -11.74 -10.99 -0.19
CA GLU A 120 -12.63 -11.48 -1.24
C GLU A 120 -13.39 -10.33 -1.92
N GLN A 121 -13.86 -9.36 -1.11
CA GLN A 121 -14.56 -8.18 -1.62
C GLN A 121 -13.67 -7.26 -2.47
N ALA A 122 -12.34 -7.25 -2.24
CA ALA A 122 -11.39 -6.44 -2.99
C ALA A 122 -11.20 -6.91 -4.44
N LYS A 123 -11.43 -8.19 -4.72
CA LYS A 123 -11.21 -8.76 -6.07
C LYS A 123 -12.05 -8.09 -7.15
N GLU A 124 -13.32 -7.82 -6.88
CA GLU A 124 -14.20 -7.19 -7.87
C GLU A 124 -13.70 -5.80 -8.29
N PRO A 125 -13.50 -4.83 -7.38
CA PRO A 125 -13.01 -3.52 -7.78
C PRO A 125 -11.62 -3.57 -8.41
N LEU A 126 -10.71 -4.44 -7.96
CA LEU A 126 -9.39 -4.57 -8.56
C LEU A 126 -9.42 -5.16 -9.97
N LYS A 127 -10.31 -6.13 -10.26
CA LYS A 127 -10.56 -6.60 -11.63
C LYS A 127 -11.11 -5.47 -12.52
N LYS A 128 -12.02 -4.64 -11.98
CA LYS A 128 -12.50 -3.46 -12.70
C LYS A 128 -11.40 -2.43 -12.93
N CYS A 129 -10.48 -2.25 -11.99
CA CYS A 129 -9.31 -1.40 -12.18
C CYS A 129 -8.48 -1.87 -13.39
N VAL A 130 -8.11 -3.15 -13.43
CA VAL A 130 -7.35 -3.77 -14.53
C VAL A 130 -8.11 -3.67 -15.87
N GLU A 131 -9.44 -3.84 -15.87
CA GLU A 131 -10.28 -3.68 -17.07
C GLU A 131 -10.22 -2.26 -17.62
N LYS A 132 -10.23 -1.25 -16.73
CA LYS A 132 -10.23 0.17 -17.11
C LYS A 132 -8.86 0.72 -17.44
N ASP A 133 -7.82 0.27 -16.77
CA ASP A 133 -6.41 0.60 -17.06
C ASP A 133 -5.53 -0.64 -16.95
N PRO A 134 -5.32 -1.37 -18.04
CA PRO A 134 -4.47 -2.55 -18.07
C PRO A 134 -2.99 -2.30 -17.74
N ASN A 135 -2.55 -1.03 -17.75
CA ASN A 135 -1.16 -0.68 -17.47
C ASN A 135 -0.93 -0.25 -16.02
N LEU A 136 -1.97 -0.16 -15.20
CA LEU A 136 -1.84 0.22 -13.79
C LEU A 136 -1.36 -0.97 -12.96
N ALA A 137 -0.04 -1.09 -12.83
CA ALA A 137 0.65 -2.21 -12.17
C ALA A 137 0.18 -2.45 -10.72
N GLU A 138 -0.16 -1.38 -10.01
CA GLU A 138 -0.64 -1.44 -8.63
C GLU A 138 -1.95 -2.23 -8.50
N CYS A 139 -2.81 -2.22 -9.53
CA CYS A 139 -4.06 -3.00 -9.49
C CYS A 139 -3.78 -4.50 -9.55
N TYR A 140 -2.83 -4.92 -10.37
CA TYR A 140 -2.40 -6.32 -10.40
C TYR A 140 -1.75 -6.73 -9.08
N HIS A 141 -0.91 -5.88 -8.49
CA HIS A 141 -0.27 -6.19 -7.21
C HIS A 141 -1.31 -6.44 -6.11
N LEU A 142 -2.25 -5.52 -5.89
CA LEU A 142 -3.30 -5.68 -4.89
C LEU A 142 -4.25 -6.85 -5.22
N LEU A 143 -4.49 -7.12 -6.51
CA LEU A 143 -5.28 -8.27 -6.91
C LEU A 143 -4.56 -9.58 -6.60
N GLY A 144 -3.24 -9.63 -6.80
CA GLY A 144 -2.38 -10.73 -6.37
C GLY A 144 -2.47 -10.97 -4.87
N GLU A 145 -2.42 -9.91 -4.08
CA GLU A 145 -2.57 -9.96 -2.62
C GLU A 145 -3.95 -10.50 -2.21
N ALA A 146 -5.02 -9.99 -2.80
CA ALA A 146 -6.37 -10.49 -2.53
C ALA A 146 -6.53 -11.98 -2.86
N TYR A 147 -5.91 -12.46 -3.93
CA TYR A 147 -5.88 -13.88 -4.27
C TYR A 147 -5.05 -14.71 -3.30
N GLN A 148 -3.87 -14.23 -2.90
CA GLN A 148 -2.99 -14.90 -1.93
C GLN A 148 -3.73 -15.16 -0.61
N TRP A 149 -4.37 -14.14 -0.05
CA TRP A 149 -5.10 -14.26 1.22
C TRP A 149 -6.42 -15.02 1.12
N THR A 150 -6.90 -15.30 -0.08
CA THR A 150 -8.08 -16.16 -0.33
C THR A 150 -7.70 -17.54 -0.88
N ASN A 151 -6.41 -17.92 -0.74
CA ASN A 151 -5.85 -19.22 -1.09
C ASN A 151 -6.02 -19.61 -2.57
N ASP A 152 -5.98 -18.63 -3.47
CA ASP A 152 -5.88 -18.84 -4.91
C ASP A 152 -4.46 -18.51 -5.39
N GLU A 153 -3.54 -19.43 -5.14
CA GLU A 153 -2.11 -19.25 -5.36
C GLU A 153 -1.76 -19.00 -6.82
N GLN A 154 -2.42 -19.70 -7.73
CA GLN A 154 -2.17 -19.56 -9.16
C GLN A 154 -2.49 -18.14 -9.63
N SER A 155 -3.66 -17.63 -9.25
CA SER A 155 -4.06 -16.27 -9.57
C SER A 155 -3.17 -15.24 -8.87
N ALA A 156 -2.70 -15.51 -7.65
CA ALA A 156 -1.77 -14.63 -6.95
C ALA A 156 -0.45 -14.50 -7.70
N VAL A 157 0.19 -15.61 -8.07
CA VAL A 157 1.44 -15.62 -8.86
C VAL A 157 1.25 -14.89 -10.18
N GLU A 158 0.16 -15.18 -10.91
CA GLU A 158 -0.12 -14.53 -12.21
C GLU A 158 -0.22 -13.01 -12.06
N ASN A 159 -0.94 -12.52 -11.05
CA ASN A 159 -1.15 -11.09 -10.88
C ASN A 159 0.11 -10.37 -10.35
N TYR A 160 0.86 -10.96 -9.42
CA TYR A 160 2.15 -10.39 -9.00
C TYR A 160 3.15 -10.33 -10.16
N THR A 161 3.20 -11.35 -11.02
CA THR A 161 4.04 -11.35 -12.22
C THR A 161 3.63 -10.23 -13.17
N LYS A 162 2.34 -10.05 -13.44
CA LYS A 162 1.84 -8.95 -14.27
C LYS A 162 2.17 -7.57 -13.68
N ALA A 163 2.12 -7.40 -12.36
CA ALA A 163 2.53 -6.14 -11.74
C ALA A 163 3.99 -5.80 -12.04
N ILE A 164 4.89 -6.79 -11.96
CA ILE A 164 6.31 -6.64 -12.30
C ILE A 164 6.50 -6.37 -13.80
N GLU A 165 5.79 -7.07 -14.68
CA GLU A 165 5.85 -6.88 -16.13
C GLU A 165 5.41 -5.47 -16.56
N HIS A 166 4.38 -4.90 -15.91
CA HIS A 166 3.90 -3.55 -16.22
C HIS A 166 4.78 -2.45 -15.65
N ASP A 167 5.45 -2.65 -14.51
CA ASP A 167 6.41 -1.68 -13.97
C ASP A 167 7.52 -2.38 -13.17
N SER A 168 8.53 -2.87 -13.87
CA SER A 168 9.68 -3.56 -13.27
C SER A 168 10.61 -2.63 -12.48
N SER A 169 10.42 -1.31 -12.53
CA SER A 169 11.28 -0.34 -11.84
C SER A 169 10.93 -0.16 -10.36
N LYS A 170 9.80 -0.68 -9.91
CA LYS A 170 9.32 -0.54 -8.53
C LYS A 170 9.72 -1.73 -7.68
N ALA A 171 10.64 -1.48 -6.73
CA ALA A 171 11.15 -2.52 -5.83
C ALA A 171 10.05 -3.25 -5.04
N PHE A 172 8.95 -2.58 -4.70
CA PHE A 172 7.92 -3.14 -3.83
C PHE A 172 7.04 -4.23 -4.47
N PHE A 173 7.07 -4.42 -5.81
CA PHE A 173 6.33 -5.49 -6.46
C PHE A 173 6.96 -6.87 -6.29
N TYR A 174 8.28 -6.94 -6.15
CA TYR A 174 9.01 -8.22 -6.12
C TYR A 174 8.88 -9.01 -4.80
N PRO A 175 8.86 -8.37 -3.60
CA PRO A 175 8.83 -9.11 -2.34
C PRO A 175 7.63 -10.05 -2.20
N ALA A 176 6.44 -9.61 -2.57
CA ALA A 176 5.23 -10.41 -2.45
C ALA A 176 5.31 -11.72 -3.25
N LEU A 177 5.83 -11.68 -4.49
CA LEU A 177 6.04 -12.87 -5.31
C LEU A 177 7.14 -13.77 -4.74
N ALA A 178 8.24 -13.18 -4.25
CA ALA A 178 9.34 -13.94 -3.65
C ALA A 178 8.90 -14.65 -2.34
N GLU A 179 8.15 -13.97 -1.49
CA GLU A 179 7.57 -14.54 -0.26
C GLU A 179 6.59 -15.67 -0.56
N LEU A 180 5.75 -15.48 -1.59
CA LEU A 180 4.83 -16.51 -2.04
C LEU A 180 5.58 -17.78 -2.47
N TYR A 181 6.64 -17.63 -3.26
CA TYR A 181 7.49 -18.76 -3.65
C TYR A 181 8.20 -19.42 -2.46
N ILE A 182 8.65 -18.66 -1.46
CA ILE A 182 9.23 -19.23 -0.22
C ILE A 182 8.17 -20.06 0.52
N THR A 183 6.94 -19.55 0.63
CA THR A 183 5.83 -20.25 1.29
C THR A 183 5.54 -21.61 0.65
N TYR A 184 5.64 -21.69 -0.68
CA TYR A 184 5.47 -22.94 -1.44
C TYR A 184 6.75 -23.76 -1.60
N LYS A 185 7.83 -23.39 -0.88
CA LYS A 185 9.14 -24.06 -0.94
C LYS A 185 9.80 -24.05 -2.31
N LEU A 186 9.42 -23.11 -3.15
CA LEU A 186 10.00 -22.83 -4.46
C LEU A 186 11.17 -21.84 -4.30
N PHE A 187 12.21 -22.27 -3.55
CA PHE A 187 13.28 -21.38 -3.10
C PHE A 187 14.13 -20.82 -4.23
N LYS A 188 14.33 -21.58 -5.32
CA LYS A 188 15.07 -21.12 -6.50
C LYS A 188 14.33 -20.03 -7.25
N GLU A 189 13.03 -20.18 -7.38
CA GLU A 189 12.13 -19.21 -7.98
C GLU A 189 12.10 -17.91 -7.17
N ALA A 190 12.07 -18.02 -5.84
CA ALA A 190 12.18 -16.86 -4.94
C ALA A 190 13.51 -16.11 -5.12
N GLU A 191 14.65 -16.83 -5.18
CA GLU A 191 15.96 -16.25 -5.44
C GLU A 191 16.02 -15.60 -6.84
N GLN A 192 15.39 -16.20 -7.85
CA GLN A 192 15.35 -15.65 -9.19
C GLN A 192 14.60 -14.33 -9.24
N VAL A 193 13.41 -14.25 -8.64
CA VAL A 193 12.61 -13.02 -8.52
C VAL A 193 13.40 -11.92 -7.79
N ALA A 194 14.04 -12.27 -6.67
CA ALA A 194 14.87 -11.33 -5.93
C ALA A 194 16.06 -10.83 -6.77
N SER A 195 16.74 -11.73 -7.48
CA SER A 195 17.87 -11.40 -8.37
C SER A 195 17.45 -10.48 -9.51
N GLU A 196 16.28 -10.72 -10.11
CA GLU A 196 15.73 -9.87 -11.16
C GLU A 196 15.45 -8.46 -10.65
N GLY A 197 14.74 -8.32 -9.53
CA GLY A 197 14.50 -7.02 -8.91
C GLY A 197 15.79 -6.28 -8.57
N LEU A 198 16.79 -6.97 -8.00
CA LEU A 198 18.11 -6.40 -7.69
C LEU A 198 18.93 -5.98 -8.92
N LYS A 199 18.61 -6.51 -10.09
CA LYS A 199 19.27 -6.17 -11.37
C LYS A 199 18.60 -4.98 -12.05
N VAL A 200 17.26 -4.92 -12.02
CA VAL A 200 16.47 -3.98 -12.81
C VAL A 200 16.15 -2.70 -12.04
N VAL A 201 15.88 -2.81 -10.74
CA VAL A 201 15.49 -1.66 -9.91
C VAL A 201 16.71 -0.79 -9.57
N PRO A 202 16.71 0.50 -9.93
CA PRO A 202 17.83 1.38 -9.60
C PRO A 202 17.88 1.66 -8.09
N PRO A 203 19.08 1.58 -7.45
CA PRO A 203 19.24 2.00 -6.05
C PRO A 203 18.91 3.48 -5.86
N GLY A 204 18.35 3.81 -4.70
CA GLY A 204 18.01 5.17 -4.32
C GLY A 204 17.07 5.22 -3.11
N PRO A 205 16.83 6.41 -2.54
CA PRO A 205 16.06 6.55 -1.30
C PRO A 205 14.67 5.91 -1.33
N LYS A 206 14.02 5.88 -2.50
CA LYS A 206 12.69 5.26 -2.69
C LYS A 206 12.74 3.73 -2.80
N ASN A 207 13.84 3.19 -3.29
CA ASN A 207 13.97 1.76 -3.63
C ASN A 207 14.81 0.96 -2.63
N ASN A 208 15.72 1.61 -1.89
CA ASN A 208 16.68 0.91 -1.02
C ASN A 208 16.01 0.00 0.01
N GLY A 209 14.85 0.39 0.57
CA GLY A 209 14.10 -0.47 1.48
C GLY A 209 13.61 -1.76 0.82
N GLY A 210 13.05 -1.66 -0.38
CA GLY A 210 12.62 -2.82 -1.16
C GLY A 210 13.79 -3.70 -1.61
N LEU A 211 14.90 -3.09 -2.06
CA LEU A 211 16.12 -3.81 -2.45
C LEU A 211 16.75 -4.55 -1.25
N TYR A 212 16.75 -3.93 -0.08
CA TYR A 212 17.14 -4.59 1.17
C TYR A 212 16.24 -5.81 1.45
N GLY A 213 14.92 -5.64 1.37
CA GLY A 213 13.95 -6.72 1.55
C GLY A 213 14.20 -7.90 0.60
N LEU A 214 14.46 -7.62 -0.68
CA LEU A 214 14.79 -8.66 -1.67
C LEU A 214 16.06 -9.43 -1.32
N CYS A 215 17.10 -8.75 -0.81
CA CYS A 215 18.29 -9.43 -0.34
C CYS A 215 18.02 -10.33 0.87
N VAL A 216 17.17 -9.88 1.80
CA VAL A 216 16.77 -10.68 2.97
C VAL A 216 15.98 -11.91 2.55
N LEU A 217 15.04 -11.77 1.63
CA LEU A 217 14.25 -12.90 1.08
C LEU A 217 15.13 -13.89 0.32
N SER A 218 16.09 -13.39 -0.48
CA SER A 218 17.09 -14.24 -1.14
C SER A 218 17.93 -15.01 -0.13
N ALA A 219 18.37 -14.36 0.94
CA ALA A 219 19.13 -15.02 2.02
C ALA A 219 18.29 -16.08 2.74
N GLN A 220 17.01 -15.80 3.00
CA GLN A 220 16.10 -16.76 3.61
C GLN A 220 15.86 -17.98 2.70
N ALA A 221 15.64 -17.77 1.42
CA ALA A 221 15.46 -18.85 0.46
C ALA A 221 16.71 -19.75 0.37
N ALA A 222 17.89 -19.13 0.32
CA ALA A 222 19.17 -19.83 0.31
C ALA A 222 19.40 -20.65 1.61
N GLN A 223 19.07 -20.06 2.77
CA GLN A 223 19.12 -20.76 4.07
C GLN A 223 18.22 -21.99 4.10
N LEU A 224 16.97 -21.85 3.67
CA LEU A 224 15.98 -22.94 3.66
C LEU A 224 16.40 -24.06 2.67
N ARG A 225 17.17 -23.73 1.65
CA ARG A 225 17.75 -24.69 0.70
C ARG A 225 19.06 -25.30 1.19
N GLY A 226 19.63 -24.80 2.28
CA GLY A 226 20.92 -25.25 2.82
C GLY A 226 22.15 -24.72 2.07
N ASP A 227 22.02 -23.62 1.31
CA ASP A 227 23.12 -22.99 0.56
C ASP A 227 23.71 -21.82 1.35
N SER A 228 24.63 -22.12 2.23
CA SER A 228 25.29 -21.12 3.08
C SER A 228 26.11 -20.09 2.28
N ALA A 229 26.61 -20.44 1.10
CA ALA A 229 27.37 -19.51 0.26
C ALA A 229 26.43 -18.47 -0.39
N ALA A 230 25.31 -18.91 -0.94
CA ALA A 230 24.28 -18.01 -1.48
C ALA A 230 23.67 -17.14 -0.38
N GLN A 231 23.41 -17.71 0.81
CA GLN A 231 22.92 -16.95 1.97
C GLN A 231 23.91 -15.82 2.33
N LEU A 232 25.21 -16.14 2.47
CA LEU A 232 26.23 -15.14 2.79
C LEU A 232 26.28 -14.02 1.75
N ALA A 233 26.30 -14.37 0.46
CA ALA A 233 26.33 -13.39 -0.62
C ALA A 233 25.09 -12.46 -0.61
N ALA A 234 23.91 -12.99 -0.31
CA ALA A 234 22.70 -12.20 -0.22
C ALA A 234 22.71 -11.24 0.98
N VAL A 235 23.19 -11.69 2.16
CA VAL A 235 23.31 -10.85 3.35
C VAL A 235 24.36 -9.75 3.15
N GLU A 236 25.50 -10.05 2.54
CA GLU A 236 26.51 -9.05 2.17
C GLU A 236 25.97 -7.99 1.22
N LYS A 237 25.14 -8.40 0.27
CA LYS A 237 24.47 -7.46 -0.63
C LYS A 237 23.44 -6.61 0.10
N ALA A 238 22.71 -7.16 1.07
CA ALA A 238 21.76 -6.41 1.89
C ALA A 238 22.44 -5.26 2.67
N GLU A 239 23.68 -5.46 3.14
CA GLU A 239 24.42 -4.41 3.83
C GLU A 239 24.60 -3.13 3.00
N GLN A 240 24.66 -3.23 1.68
CA GLN A 240 24.83 -2.07 0.79
C GLN A 240 23.64 -1.10 0.85
N PHE A 241 22.49 -1.59 1.28
CA PHE A 241 21.25 -0.82 1.40
C PHE A 241 20.97 -0.34 2.84
N VAL A 242 21.84 -0.68 3.80
CA VAL A 242 21.73 -0.25 5.21
C VAL A 242 22.62 0.97 5.43
N GLY A 243 22.00 2.16 5.42
CA GLY A 243 22.66 3.45 5.69
C GLY A 243 22.25 4.06 7.04
N GLU A 244 22.69 5.30 7.27
CA GLU A 244 22.29 6.06 8.45
C GLU A 244 20.79 6.34 8.52
N ASP A 245 20.13 6.47 7.36
CA ASP A 245 18.68 6.71 7.22
C ASP A 245 17.88 5.42 7.19
N SER A 246 18.50 4.24 7.29
CA SER A 246 17.81 2.95 7.31
C SER A 246 17.04 2.74 8.60
N HIS A 247 15.96 1.96 8.51
CA HIS A 247 15.20 1.56 9.69
C HIS A 247 16.14 0.91 10.73
N PRO A 248 16.02 1.23 12.03
CA PRO A 248 16.95 0.80 13.06
C PRO A 248 17.15 -0.72 13.13
N ASP A 249 16.12 -1.50 12.86
CA ASP A 249 16.15 -2.96 12.93
C ASP A 249 16.96 -3.63 11.80
N ALA A 250 17.23 -2.93 10.68
CA ALA A 250 18.01 -3.51 9.59
C ALA A 250 19.39 -3.97 10.06
N ALA A 251 20.10 -3.18 10.88
CA ALA A 251 21.39 -3.55 11.44
C ALA A 251 21.27 -4.70 12.46
N PHE A 252 20.18 -4.73 13.25
CA PHE A 252 19.90 -5.85 14.15
C PHE A 252 19.63 -7.15 13.39
N ASN A 253 18.76 -7.10 12.38
CA ASN A 253 18.38 -8.27 11.58
C ASN A 253 19.58 -8.87 10.85
N LEU A 254 20.40 -8.04 10.17
CA LEU A 254 21.61 -8.52 9.50
C LEU A 254 22.65 -9.03 10.49
N GLY A 255 22.86 -8.33 11.60
CA GLY A 255 23.79 -8.77 12.65
C GLY A 255 23.39 -10.11 13.26
N SER A 256 22.11 -10.31 13.52
CA SER A 256 21.53 -11.57 14.00
C SER A 256 21.66 -12.69 12.98
N THR A 257 21.44 -12.38 11.70
CA THR A 257 21.60 -13.35 10.60
C THR A 257 23.04 -13.82 10.50
N TYR A 258 24.02 -12.91 10.51
CA TYR A 258 25.45 -13.29 10.51
C TYR A 258 25.85 -14.09 11.74
N ALA A 259 25.27 -13.81 12.90
CA ALA A 259 25.52 -14.57 14.12
C ALA A 259 24.97 -16.01 14.05
N ALA A 260 23.87 -16.21 13.33
CA ALA A 260 23.19 -17.49 13.19
C ALA A 260 23.71 -18.37 12.04
N MET A 261 24.60 -17.85 11.19
CA MET A 261 25.21 -18.61 10.09
C MET A 261 26.11 -19.74 10.60
N GLU A 262 26.32 -20.76 9.78
CA GLU A 262 27.23 -21.87 10.05
C GLU A 262 28.33 -21.94 8.96
N PRO A 263 29.60 -21.57 9.27
CA PRO A 263 30.07 -21.00 10.55
C PRO A 263 29.61 -19.54 10.75
N PRO A 264 29.50 -19.09 12.03
CA PRO A 264 29.11 -17.72 12.33
C PRO A 264 30.10 -16.69 11.78
N GLN A 265 29.57 -15.61 11.19
CA GLN A 265 30.36 -14.48 10.67
C GLN A 265 30.58 -13.46 11.81
N LYS A 266 31.37 -13.84 12.83
CA LYS A 266 31.52 -13.13 14.12
C LYS A 266 31.81 -11.63 13.96
N GLU A 267 32.79 -11.26 13.13
CA GLU A 267 33.23 -9.86 12.96
C GLU A 267 32.10 -9.00 12.38
N LYS A 268 31.44 -9.49 11.35
CA LYS A 268 30.29 -8.77 10.70
C LYS A 268 29.12 -8.66 11.64
N ALA A 269 28.77 -9.74 12.33
CA ALA A 269 27.72 -9.76 13.34
C ALA A 269 28.00 -8.73 14.44
N LEU A 270 29.18 -8.75 15.05
CA LEU A 270 29.54 -7.82 16.12
C LEU A 270 29.51 -6.37 15.66
N ARG A 271 29.99 -6.07 14.45
CA ARG A 271 29.97 -4.73 13.88
C ARG A 271 28.54 -4.17 13.80
N LEU A 272 27.61 -4.92 13.22
CA LEU A 272 26.23 -4.50 13.03
C LEU A 272 25.45 -4.44 14.35
N LEU A 273 25.61 -5.43 15.22
CA LEU A 273 24.96 -5.45 16.54
C LEU A 273 25.45 -4.29 17.43
N ASN A 274 26.74 -3.94 17.38
CA ASN A 274 27.26 -2.76 18.08
C ASN A 274 26.75 -1.46 17.46
N GLN A 275 26.59 -1.38 16.13
CA GLN A 275 25.97 -0.24 15.46
C GLN A 275 24.52 -0.06 15.94
N PHE A 276 23.72 -1.13 15.97
CA PHE A 276 22.36 -1.11 16.50
C PHE A 276 22.32 -0.66 17.97
N THR A 277 23.17 -1.24 18.81
CA THR A 277 23.27 -0.86 20.23
C THR A 277 23.54 0.63 20.41
N LYS A 278 24.50 1.18 19.64
CA LYS A 278 24.88 2.60 19.73
C LYS A 278 23.74 3.53 19.29
N ARG A 279 23.05 3.20 18.18
CA ARG A 279 22.03 4.05 17.57
C ARG A 279 20.67 3.96 18.28
N THR A 280 20.34 2.80 18.83
CA THR A 280 18.99 2.47 19.29
C THR A 280 18.91 2.22 20.78
N CYS A 281 19.73 1.31 21.31
CA CYS A 281 19.60 0.89 22.70
C CYS A 281 20.13 1.94 23.71
N ARG A 282 20.99 2.84 23.27
CA ARG A 282 21.51 3.95 24.08
C ARG A 282 20.82 5.29 23.79
N SER A 283 19.80 5.30 22.97
CA SER A 283 19.02 6.49 22.63
C SER A 283 17.74 6.59 23.46
N GLY A 284 17.07 7.75 23.40
CA GLY A 284 15.77 7.97 24.05
C GLY A 284 14.65 7.02 23.60
N ASN A 285 14.88 6.28 22.49
CA ASN A 285 13.92 5.33 21.91
C ASN A 285 14.13 3.88 22.41
N ALA A 286 15.06 3.63 23.34
CA ALA A 286 15.40 2.29 23.84
C ALA A 286 14.19 1.47 24.31
N ALA A 287 13.19 2.13 24.90
CA ALA A 287 12.00 1.46 25.40
C ALA A 287 11.19 0.77 24.29
N LYS A 288 11.14 1.35 23.08
CA LYS A 288 10.47 0.78 21.92
C LYS A 288 11.15 -0.50 21.40
N TRP A 289 12.44 -0.63 21.64
CA TRP A 289 13.32 -1.70 21.12
C TRP A 289 13.88 -2.59 22.22
N LYS A 290 13.20 -2.65 23.38
CA LYS A 290 13.71 -3.34 24.59
C LYS A 290 14.11 -4.79 24.30
N GLU A 291 13.24 -5.55 23.66
CA GLU A 291 13.47 -6.96 23.34
C GLU A 291 14.69 -7.15 22.41
N GLN A 292 14.76 -6.38 21.32
CA GLN A 292 15.89 -6.44 20.37
C GLN A 292 17.20 -6.00 21.05
N CYS A 293 17.16 -5.06 21.99
CA CYS A 293 18.34 -4.64 22.75
C CYS A 293 18.82 -5.75 23.70
N GLU A 294 17.93 -6.47 24.35
CA GLU A 294 18.26 -7.61 25.22
C GLU A 294 18.84 -8.77 24.39
N GLN A 295 18.22 -9.08 23.26
CA GLN A 295 18.73 -10.09 22.29
C GLN A 295 20.12 -9.72 21.78
N THR A 296 20.32 -8.44 21.40
CA THR A 296 21.61 -7.94 20.94
C THR A 296 22.71 -8.11 21.99
N ALA A 297 22.43 -7.75 23.24
CA ALA A 297 23.39 -7.92 24.33
C ALA A 297 23.79 -9.40 24.51
N SER A 298 22.81 -10.30 24.48
CA SER A 298 23.05 -11.74 24.57
C SER A 298 23.89 -12.28 23.40
N LEU A 299 23.57 -11.85 22.15
CA LEU A 299 24.34 -12.25 20.97
C LEU A 299 25.78 -11.75 21.01
N ILE A 300 26.02 -10.49 21.39
CA ILE A 300 27.37 -9.94 21.53
C ILE A 300 28.17 -10.72 22.56
N GLN A 301 27.57 -11.04 23.72
CA GLN A 301 28.23 -11.85 24.75
C GLN A 301 28.60 -13.26 24.23
N LYS A 302 27.67 -13.92 23.52
CA LYS A 302 27.92 -15.26 22.96
C LYS A 302 28.99 -15.28 21.87
N LEU A 303 29.07 -14.25 21.04
CA LEU A 303 30.03 -14.15 19.96
C LEU A 303 31.46 -13.74 20.45
N GLY A 304 31.52 -13.10 21.62
CA GLY A 304 32.79 -12.69 22.25
C GLY A 304 33.51 -13.79 23.06
N GLN A 305 32.84 -14.94 23.21
CA GLN A 305 33.41 -16.17 23.79
C GLN A 305 34.06 -17.03 22.70
#